data_1a25a95bb0a9a13be63d60fd5af11676
#
_entry.id   1a25a95bb0a9a13be63d60fd5af11676
#
_cell.length_a   1.000
_cell.length_b   1.000
_cell.length_c   1.000
_cell.angle_alpha   90.00
_cell.angle_beta   90.00
_cell.angle_gamma   90.00
#
_symmetry.space_group_name_H-M   'P 1'
#
loop_
_entity.id
_entity.type
_entity.pdbx_description
1 polymer ?
#
loop_
_entity_poly.entity_id
_entity_poly.type
_entity_poly.pdbx_seq_one_letter_code
_entity_poly.pdbx_strand_id
1 'polypeptide(L)'
;MWVGDITYLPVLDGEWCYLSSWLDLWSHVIVGWSVEDHMREDLVVDSFRIAEKKRQPTQGTIIHSDGGGQYGSKKFRKVIENGEYRQSMTRRDNHYDNATAESLFSRLKAELLEDGVFSTVEDARTECFDYIEGYYNERRKHSSIGYKKPLHFERELGY
;
A
#
# COMPACT_ATOMS: atom_id res chain seq x y z
N MET A 1 6.65 3.78 -10.41
CA MET A 1 6.86 2.46 -9.76
C MET A 1 6.01 2.41 -8.52
N TRP A 2 5.22 1.35 -8.39
CA TRP A 2 4.40 1.14 -7.20
C TRP A 2 4.95 0.02 -6.35
N VAL A 3 4.88 0.17 -5.03
CA VAL A 3 5.33 -0.83 -4.07
C VAL A 3 4.16 -1.25 -3.21
N GLY A 4 3.93 -2.56 -3.13
CA GLY A 4 2.87 -3.17 -2.33
C GLY A 4 3.41 -3.84 -1.07
N ASP A 5 2.65 -3.72 0.01
CA ASP A 5 2.92 -4.41 1.28
C ASP A 5 1.62 -4.77 2.00
N ILE A 6 1.69 -5.79 2.86
CA ILE A 6 0.60 -6.19 3.75
C ILE A 6 1.00 -5.91 5.19
N THR A 7 0.22 -5.09 5.86
CA THR A 7 0.41 -4.73 7.26
C THR A 7 -0.61 -5.42 8.14
N TYR A 8 -0.14 -6.03 9.23
CA TYR A 8 -0.98 -6.67 10.25
C TYR A 8 -1.49 -5.62 11.24
N LEU A 9 -2.80 -5.58 11.45
CA LEU A 9 -3.47 -4.64 12.34
C LEU A 9 -4.19 -5.43 13.45
N PRO A 10 -3.86 -5.19 14.73
CA PRO A 10 -4.49 -5.90 15.84
C PRO A 10 -5.93 -5.43 16.05
N VAL A 11 -6.83 -6.38 16.28
CA VAL A 11 -8.23 -6.17 16.65
C VAL A 11 -8.44 -6.73 18.06
N LEU A 12 -9.47 -6.25 18.76
CA LEU A 12 -9.84 -6.78 20.08
C LEU A 12 -10.00 -8.30 20.06
N ASP A 13 -9.91 -8.91 21.24
CA ASP A 13 -10.00 -10.36 21.46
C ASP A 13 -8.87 -11.19 20.82
N GLY A 14 -7.75 -10.53 20.47
CA GLY A 14 -6.55 -11.19 19.92
C GLY A 14 -6.69 -11.56 18.44
N GLU A 15 -7.67 -11.02 17.75
CA GLU A 15 -7.85 -11.17 16.32
C GLU A 15 -6.97 -10.21 15.52
N TRP A 16 -6.86 -10.46 14.22
CA TRP A 16 -6.09 -9.65 13.29
C TRP A 16 -6.93 -9.28 12.07
N CYS A 17 -6.74 -8.07 11.58
CA CYS A 17 -7.07 -7.73 10.21
C CYS A 17 -5.81 -7.32 9.44
N TYR A 18 -5.93 -7.20 8.14
CA TYR A 18 -4.79 -7.05 7.24
C TYR A 18 -5.05 -5.90 6.28
N LEU A 19 -4.13 -4.94 6.28
CA LEU A 19 -4.12 -3.82 5.34
C LEU A 19 -3.17 -4.15 4.19
N SER A 20 -3.68 -4.30 2.98
CA SER A 20 -2.87 -4.27 1.77
C SER A 20 -2.88 -2.86 1.19
N SER A 21 -1.70 -2.31 0.92
CA SER A 21 -1.58 -0.96 0.38
C SER A 21 -0.52 -0.87 -0.72
N TRP A 22 -0.73 0.06 -1.66
CA TRP A 22 0.14 0.33 -2.79
C TRP A 22 0.61 1.77 -2.74
N LEU A 23 1.92 1.95 -2.71
CA LEU A 23 2.58 3.25 -2.62
C LEU A 23 3.25 3.60 -3.95
N ASP A 24 3.00 4.78 -4.47
CA ASP A 24 3.82 5.33 -5.55
C ASP A 24 5.13 5.88 -4.97
N LEU A 25 6.26 5.29 -5.34
CA LEU A 25 7.58 5.69 -4.83
C LEU A 25 8.01 7.08 -5.28
N TRP A 26 7.44 7.61 -6.35
CA TRP A 26 7.79 8.93 -6.84
C TRP A 26 7.10 10.03 -6.03
N SER A 27 5.79 9.91 -5.83
CA SER A 27 5.00 10.94 -5.15
C SER A 27 4.75 10.65 -3.67
N HIS A 28 5.01 9.42 -3.21
CA HIS A 28 4.64 8.92 -1.90
C HIS A 28 3.13 8.89 -1.64
N VAL A 29 2.30 8.95 -2.68
CA VAL A 29 0.85 8.74 -2.55
C VAL A 29 0.55 7.26 -2.35
N ILE A 30 -0.27 6.93 -1.36
CA ILE A 30 -0.91 5.62 -1.27
C ILE A 30 -2.04 5.61 -2.30
N VAL A 31 -1.82 4.90 -3.40
CA VAL A 31 -2.67 4.92 -4.59
C VAL A 31 -3.86 3.97 -4.51
N GLY A 32 -3.74 2.93 -3.69
CA GLY A 32 -4.82 1.97 -3.44
C GLY A 32 -4.57 1.16 -2.19
N TRP A 33 -5.64 0.76 -1.52
CA TRP A 33 -5.57 -0.02 -0.30
C TRP A 33 -6.88 -0.77 -0.03
N SER A 34 -6.82 -1.83 0.79
CA SER A 34 -7.97 -2.59 1.26
C SER A 34 -7.67 -3.21 2.63
N VAL A 35 -8.68 -3.36 3.47
CA VAL A 35 -8.59 -4.00 4.79
C VAL A 35 -9.57 -5.18 4.84
N GLU A 36 -9.05 -6.36 5.21
CA GLU A 36 -9.86 -7.59 5.36
C GLU A 36 -9.48 -8.35 6.63
N ASP A 37 -10.38 -9.25 7.05
CA ASP A 37 -10.15 -10.18 8.17
C ASP A 37 -9.27 -11.39 7.79
N HIS A 38 -8.80 -11.42 6.56
CA HIS A 38 -7.98 -12.50 6.02
C HIS A 38 -6.84 -11.98 5.14
N MET A 39 -5.78 -12.78 4.99
CA MET A 39 -4.61 -12.46 4.17
C MET A 39 -4.58 -13.34 2.90
N ARG A 40 -5.72 -13.52 2.25
CA ARG A 40 -5.82 -14.25 0.97
C ARG A 40 -5.40 -13.37 -0.21
N GLU A 41 -5.17 -13.98 -1.36
CA GLU A 41 -4.79 -13.28 -2.59
C GLU A 41 -5.79 -12.19 -3.01
N ASP A 42 -7.07 -12.32 -2.67
CA ASP A 42 -8.12 -11.33 -2.96
C ASP A 42 -7.80 -9.98 -2.35
N LEU A 43 -7.29 -9.94 -1.12
CA LEU A 43 -6.89 -8.70 -0.45
C LEU A 43 -5.92 -7.87 -1.31
N VAL A 44 -4.89 -8.52 -1.88
CA VAL A 44 -3.90 -7.87 -2.74
C VAL A 44 -4.48 -7.47 -4.08
N VAL A 45 -5.28 -8.35 -4.68
CA VAL A 45 -5.94 -8.09 -5.96
C VAL A 45 -6.89 -6.90 -5.86
N ASP A 46 -7.72 -6.85 -4.82
CA ASP A 46 -8.73 -5.79 -4.64
C ASP A 46 -8.06 -4.44 -4.36
N SER A 47 -7.06 -4.38 -3.48
CA SER A 47 -6.29 -3.16 -3.24
C SER A 47 -5.58 -2.66 -4.49
N PHE A 48 -5.02 -3.56 -5.32
CA PHE A 48 -4.39 -3.20 -6.59
C PHE A 48 -5.40 -2.71 -7.62
N ARG A 49 -6.57 -3.35 -7.73
CA ARG A 49 -7.65 -2.90 -8.62
C ARG A 49 -8.17 -1.51 -8.29
N ILE A 50 -8.22 -1.16 -7.01
CA ILE A 50 -8.55 0.20 -6.57
C ILE A 50 -7.48 1.18 -7.06
N ALA A 51 -6.20 0.85 -6.88
CA ALA A 51 -5.09 1.66 -7.38
C ALA A 51 -5.13 1.82 -8.91
N GLU A 52 -5.27 0.70 -9.63
CA GLU A 52 -5.36 0.66 -11.10
C GLU A 52 -6.48 1.56 -11.63
N LYS A 53 -7.69 1.42 -11.08
CA LYS A 53 -8.86 2.23 -11.47
C LYS A 53 -8.66 3.73 -11.18
N LYS A 54 -8.07 4.05 -10.03
CA LYS A 54 -7.87 5.43 -9.57
C LYS A 54 -6.78 6.16 -10.38
N ARG A 55 -5.73 5.44 -10.79
CA ARG A 55 -4.50 6.04 -11.34
C ARG A 55 -4.23 5.71 -12.80
N GLN A 56 -4.84 4.67 -13.35
CA GLN A 56 -4.66 4.23 -14.73
C GLN A 56 -3.18 4.19 -15.15
N PRO A 57 -2.35 3.37 -14.48
CA PRO A 57 -0.91 3.37 -14.72
C PRO A 57 -0.60 2.95 -16.15
N THR A 58 0.45 3.52 -16.71
CA THR A 58 0.89 3.21 -18.08
C THR A 58 1.45 1.79 -18.17
N GLN A 59 1.36 1.20 -19.35
CA GLN A 59 2.02 -0.08 -19.67
C GLN A 59 3.51 -0.04 -19.28
N GLY A 60 4.02 -1.15 -18.79
CA GLY A 60 5.39 -1.24 -18.32
C GLY A 60 5.64 -0.65 -16.93
N THR A 61 4.62 -0.10 -16.26
CA THR A 61 4.77 0.33 -14.86
C THR A 61 5.26 -0.84 -14.00
N ILE A 62 6.31 -0.58 -13.21
CA ILE A 62 6.88 -1.58 -12.31
C ILE A 62 6.01 -1.68 -11.05
N ILE A 63 5.54 -2.90 -10.78
CA ILE A 63 4.77 -3.27 -9.60
C ILE A 63 5.65 -4.17 -8.74
N HIS A 64 6.17 -3.59 -7.66
CA HIS A 64 7.11 -4.26 -6.75
C HIS A 64 6.43 -4.71 -5.47
N SER A 65 6.82 -5.86 -4.94
CA SER A 65 6.37 -6.37 -3.65
C SER A 65 7.43 -7.27 -3.02
N ASP A 66 7.18 -7.72 -1.81
CA ASP A 66 7.92 -8.83 -1.23
C ASP A 66 7.64 -10.16 -1.96
N GLY A 67 8.30 -11.24 -1.53
CA GLY A 67 8.13 -12.58 -2.07
C GLY A 67 6.91 -13.33 -1.53
N GLY A 68 5.92 -12.64 -0.97
CA GLY A 68 4.72 -13.23 -0.40
C GLY A 68 3.88 -14.01 -1.40
N GLY A 69 3.30 -15.14 -0.95
CA GLY A 69 2.50 -16.01 -1.81
C GLY A 69 1.31 -15.32 -2.48
N GLN A 70 0.76 -14.30 -1.84
CA GLN A 70 -0.35 -13.50 -2.36
C GLN A 70 0.03 -12.78 -3.66
N TYR A 71 1.23 -12.20 -3.72
CA TYR A 71 1.78 -11.52 -4.90
C TYR A 71 2.23 -12.50 -5.99
N GLY A 72 2.58 -13.73 -5.60
CA GLY A 72 2.91 -14.83 -6.53
C GLY A 72 1.69 -15.60 -7.04
N SER A 73 0.49 -15.28 -6.61
CA SER A 73 -0.74 -16.01 -6.96
C SER A 73 -1.07 -15.92 -8.44
N LYS A 74 -1.74 -16.95 -8.97
CA LYS A 74 -2.20 -16.94 -10.36
C LYS A 74 -3.15 -15.77 -10.65
N LYS A 75 -3.99 -15.43 -9.66
CA LYS A 75 -4.96 -14.35 -9.78
C LYS A 75 -4.28 -12.99 -9.90
N PHE A 76 -3.30 -12.70 -9.05
CA PHE A 76 -2.56 -11.45 -9.11
C PHE A 76 -1.70 -11.34 -10.38
N ARG A 77 -0.98 -12.41 -10.75
CA ARG A 77 -0.20 -12.45 -12.03
C ARG A 77 -1.07 -12.13 -13.24
N LYS A 78 -2.28 -12.70 -13.31
CA LYS A 78 -3.21 -12.40 -14.39
C LYS A 78 -3.60 -10.92 -14.47
N VAL A 79 -3.74 -10.26 -13.31
CA VAL A 79 -4.01 -8.81 -13.26
C VAL A 79 -2.83 -8.03 -13.83
N ILE A 80 -1.61 -8.39 -13.42
CA ILE A 80 -0.36 -7.75 -13.89
C ILE A 80 -0.19 -7.94 -15.41
N GLU A 81 -0.41 -9.16 -15.91
CA GLU A 81 -0.32 -9.48 -17.35
C GLU A 81 -1.37 -8.71 -18.17
N ASN A 82 -2.62 -8.65 -17.70
CA ASN A 82 -3.69 -7.95 -18.40
C ASN A 82 -3.45 -6.44 -18.52
N GLY A 83 -2.80 -5.84 -17.52
CA GLY A 83 -2.43 -4.42 -17.53
C GLY A 83 -1.09 -4.15 -18.25
N GLU A 84 -0.43 -5.20 -18.74
CA GLU A 84 0.91 -5.11 -19.34
C GLU A 84 1.93 -4.44 -18.39
N TYR A 85 1.80 -4.70 -17.08
CA TYR A 85 2.71 -4.20 -16.06
C TYR A 85 3.91 -5.14 -15.89
N ARG A 86 4.96 -4.65 -15.22
CA ARG A 86 6.17 -5.42 -14.93
C ARG A 86 6.21 -5.79 -13.47
N GLN A 87 5.98 -7.06 -13.16
CA GLN A 87 6.12 -7.55 -11.79
C GLN A 87 7.59 -7.60 -11.37
N SER A 88 7.88 -7.07 -10.20
CA SER A 88 9.17 -7.15 -9.52
C SER A 88 8.94 -7.64 -8.10
N MET A 89 9.75 -8.58 -7.64
CA MET A 89 9.65 -9.13 -6.29
C MET A 89 11.02 -9.13 -5.63
N THR A 90 11.06 -8.78 -4.34
CA THR A 90 12.28 -8.87 -3.54
C THR A 90 12.80 -10.31 -3.55
N ARG A 91 14.09 -10.50 -3.86
CA ARG A 91 14.73 -11.81 -3.75
C ARG A 91 14.84 -12.22 -2.29
N ARG A 92 14.72 -13.52 -1.99
CA ARG A 92 14.70 -14.10 -0.64
C ARG A 92 15.82 -13.63 0.29
N ASP A 93 16.95 -13.17 -0.27
CA ASP A 93 18.17 -12.81 0.48
C ASP A 93 18.59 -11.36 0.33
N ASN A 94 17.77 -10.48 -0.24
CA ASN A 94 18.14 -9.09 -0.50
C ASN A 94 17.15 -8.10 0.15
N HIS A 95 17.39 -7.80 1.44
CA HIS A 95 16.62 -6.83 2.21
C HIS A 95 16.83 -5.37 1.76
N TYR A 96 17.82 -5.08 0.91
CA TYR A 96 18.15 -3.71 0.50
C TYR A 96 17.24 -3.17 -0.61
N ASP A 97 16.60 -4.05 -1.39
CA ASP A 97 15.80 -3.64 -2.55
C ASP A 97 14.49 -2.93 -2.15
N ASN A 98 14.07 -3.02 -0.89
CA ASN A 98 12.81 -2.47 -0.40
C ASN A 98 12.92 -1.56 0.83
N ALA A 99 14.13 -1.18 1.25
CA ALA A 99 14.37 -0.44 2.51
C ALA A 99 13.54 0.86 2.61
N THR A 100 13.33 1.57 1.49
CA THR A 100 12.51 2.79 1.46
C THR A 100 11.04 2.49 1.70
N ALA A 101 10.52 1.46 1.05
CA ALA A 101 9.13 1.03 1.23
C ALA A 101 8.91 0.46 2.62
N GLU A 102 9.79 -0.41 3.11
CA GLU A 102 9.73 -0.95 4.48
C GLU A 102 9.73 0.16 5.54
N SER A 103 10.59 1.15 5.39
CA SER A 103 10.62 2.32 6.29
C SER A 103 9.32 3.11 6.26
N LEU A 104 8.72 3.30 5.08
CA LEU A 104 7.46 4.01 4.92
C LEU A 104 6.29 3.23 5.52
N PHE A 105 6.19 1.95 5.25
CA PHE A 105 5.14 1.09 5.82
C PHE A 105 5.28 0.90 7.32
N SER A 106 6.51 0.80 7.84
CA SER A 106 6.75 0.75 9.28
C SER A 106 6.27 2.02 10.00
N ARG A 107 6.53 3.19 9.42
CA ARG A 107 6.05 4.47 9.95
C ARG A 107 4.52 4.60 9.86
N LEU A 108 3.95 4.20 8.72
CA LEU A 108 2.50 4.18 8.53
C LEU A 108 1.83 3.32 9.60
N LYS A 109 2.36 2.12 9.84
CA LYS A 109 1.85 1.23 10.89
C LYS A 109 1.97 1.86 12.27
N ALA A 110 3.10 2.47 12.61
CA ALA A 110 3.30 3.11 13.90
C ALA A 110 2.33 4.28 14.13
N GLU A 111 2.15 5.12 13.12
CA GLU A 111 1.22 6.25 13.19
C GLU A 111 -0.25 5.79 13.25
N LEU A 112 -0.62 4.75 12.48
CA LEU A 112 -1.98 4.20 12.47
C LEU A 112 -2.36 3.49 13.77
N LEU A 113 -1.39 2.89 14.46
CA LEU A 113 -1.58 2.16 15.71
C LEU A 113 -1.22 2.98 16.96
N GLU A 114 -1.14 4.32 16.86
CA GLU A 114 -0.82 5.18 18.01
C GLU A 114 -1.79 4.96 19.17
N ASP A 115 -3.06 4.70 18.88
CA ASP A 115 -4.11 4.44 19.86
C ASP A 115 -4.29 2.96 20.26
N GLY A 116 -3.48 2.05 19.74
CA GLY A 116 -3.43 0.64 20.18
C GLY A 116 -4.11 -0.37 19.26
N VAL A 117 -5.26 -0.94 19.65
CA VAL A 117 -5.99 -1.98 18.92
C VAL A 117 -7.33 -1.47 18.40
N PHE A 118 -7.77 -1.95 17.24
CA PHE A 118 -9.08 -1.63 16.69
C PHE A 118 -10.17 -2.44 17.38
N SER A 119 -11.38 -1.88 17.49
CA SER A 119 -12.51 -2.57 18.09
C SER A 119 -13.04 -3.69 17.19
N THR A 120 -13.07 -3.44 15.89
CA THR A 120 -13.54 -4.37 14.86
C THR A 120 -12.77 -4.16 13.54
N VAL A 121 -12.94 -5.08 12.59
CA VAL A 121 -12.40 -4.90 11.23
C VAL A 121 -12.99 -3.67 10.54
N GLU A 122 -14.27 -3.37 10.78
CA GLU A 122 -14.94 -2.19 10.22
C GLU A 122 -14.39 -0.89 10.81
N ASP A 123 -14.07 -0.89 12.10
CA ASP A 123 -13.37 0.20 12.78
C ASP A 123 -11.99 0.41 12.15
N ALA A 124 -11.21 -0.65 11.96
CA ALA A 124 -9.93 -0.59 11.26
C ALA A 124 -10.04 -0.02 9.83
N ARG A 125 -11.09 -0.36 9.08
CA ARG A 125 -11.34 0.21 7.75
C ARG A 125 -11.59 1.71 7.82
N THR A 126 -12.40 2.16 8.76
CA THR A 126 -12.72 3.58 8.96
C THR A 126 -11.46 4.37 9.33
N GLU A 127 -10.69 3.89 10.30
CA GLU A 127 -9.44 4.52 10.74
C GLU A 127 -8.39 4.53 9.62
N CYS A 128 -8.25 3.44 8.84
CA CYS A 128 -7.38 3.42 7.67
C CYS A 128 -7.82 4.43 6.60
N PHE A 129 -9.11 4.59 6.37
CA PHE A 129 -9.64 5.59 5.44
C PHE A 129 -9.28 7.01 5.89
N ASP A 130 -9.59 7.35 7.13
CA ASP A 130 -9.33 8.68 7.68
C ASP A 130 -7.83 8.97 7.71
N TYR A 131 -7.02 7.99 8.09
CA TYR A 131 -5.57 8.14 8.10
C TYR A 131 -4.99 8.28 6.68
N ILE A 132 -5.32 7.37 5.75
CA ILE A 132 -4.71 7.35 4.41
C ILE A 132 -5.21 8.50 3.55
N GLU A 133 -6.52 8.65 3.41
CA GLU A 133 -7.12 9.66 2.51
C GLU A 133 -7.15 11.04 3.17
N GLY A 134 -7.49 11.12 4.45
CA GLY A 134 -7.63 12.39 5.16
C GLY A 134 -6.33 13.00 5.65
N TYR A 135 -5.37 12.19 6.08
CA TYR A 135 -4.12 12.68 6.67
C TYR A 135 -2.90 12.36 5.80
N TYR A 136 -2.60 11.10 5.54
CA TYR A 136 -1.35 10.68 4.89
C TYR A 136 -1.17 11.32 3.51
N ASN A 137 -2.13 11.14 2.62
CA ASN A 137 -2.05 11.65 1.25
C ASN A 137 -2.18 13.16 1.15
N GLU A 138 -3.02 13.80 2.00
CA GLU A 138 -3.37 15.22 1.88
C GLU A 138 -2.60 16.14 2.83
N ARG A 139 -2.07 15.65 3.96
CA ARG A 139 -1.52 16.52 5.01
C ARG A 139 -0.11 16.15 5.46
N ARG A 140 0.24 14.87 5.46
CA ARG A 140 1.52 14.40 5.95
C ARG A 140 2.66 14.87 5.05
N LYS A 141 3.70 15.50 5.66
CA LYS A 141 4.88 15.97 4.93
C LYS A 141 5.95 14.87 4.86
N HIS A 142 6.59 14.74 3.71
CA HIS A 142 7.65 13.75 3.47
C HIS A 142 8.96 14.44 3.07
N SER A 143 10.04 14.18 3.82
CA SER A 143 11.35 14.76 3.58
C SER A 143 11.92 14.42 2.20
N SER A 144 11.65 13.20 1.70
CA SER A 144 12.10 12.70 0.39
C SER A 144 11.52 13.46 -0.81
N ILE A 145 10.39 14.14 -0.65
CA ILE A 145 9.77 15.01 -1.66
C ILE A 145 9.80 16.50 -1.25
N GLY A 146 10.87 16.90 -0.53
CA GLY A 146 11.06 18.28 -0.13
C GLY A 146 10.08 18.79 0.92
N TYR A 147 9.69 17.94 1.87
CA TYR A 147 8.70 18.23 2.92
C TYR A 147 7.32 18.62 2.38
N LYS A 148 7.01 18.22 1.14
CA LYS A 148 5.69 18.40 0.56
C LYS A 148 4.75 17.28 1.00
N LYS A 149 3.45 17.54 0.83
CA LYS A 149 2.39 16.56 1.01
C LYS A 149 2.23 15.76 -0.29
N PRO A 150 2.01 14.45 -0.27
CA PRO A 150 1.99 13.62 -1.47
C PRO A 150 1.10 14.13 -2.60
N LEU A 151 -0.18 14.35 -2.37
CA LEU A 151 -1.11 14.83 -3.40
C LEU A 151 -0.82 16.28 -3.83
N HIS A 152 -0.29 17.12 -2.96
CA HIS A 152 0.10 18.48 -3.32
C HIS A 152 1.34 18.47 -4.23
N PHE A 153 2.29 17.58 -3.95
CA PHE A 153 3.47 17.38 -4.80
C PHE A 153 3.08 16.98 -6.23
N GLU A 154 2.12 16.07 -6.39
CA GLU A 154 1.61 15.69 -7.70
C GLU A 154 0.93 16.86 -8.43
N ARG A 155 0.04 17.58 -7.75
CA ARG A 155 -0.70 18.75 -8.33
C ARG A 155 0.25 19.85 -8.82
N GLU A 156 1.35 20.12 -8.10
CA GLU A 156 2.37 21.09 -8.54
C GLU A 156 3.09 20.67 -9.81
N LEU A 157 3.17 19.38 -10.11
CA LEU A 157 3.83 18.83 -11.29
C LEU A 157 2.88 18.48 -12.43
N GLY A 158 1.58 18.79 -12.28
CA GLY A 158 0.58 18.65 -13.33
C GLY A 158 -0.01 17.23 -13.43
N TYR A 159 0.00 16.47 -12.32
CA TYR A 159 -0.61 15.14 -12.20
C TYR A 159 -1.92 15.16 -11.44
#